data_c7186aa292fcae389797faaffbaf7423
#
_entry.id   c7186aa292fcae389797faaffbaf7423
#
_cell.length_a   1.000
_cell.length_b   1.000
_cell.length_c   1.000
_cell.angle_alpha   90.00
_cell.angle_beta   90.00
_cell.angle_gamma   90.00
#
_symmetry.space_group_name_H-M   'P 1'
#
loop_
_entity.id
_entity.type
_entity.pdbx_description
1 polymer ?
#
loop_
_entity_poly.entity_id
_entity_poly.type
_entity_poly.pdbx_seq_one_letter_code
_entity_poly.pdbx_strand_id
1 'polypeptide(L)'
;ETAAKNGPETEVLAIAAGHLREANRSVALAEGRLKRWVALDQDPQSVGLIARDFQGTAVEAVDGSVRTVLTRGHKLGKFDLIYASGLYDYLQHNVAVKLTKTCLQMLKPNGTFLFANYAEGTPDAGYRETFMDWVLLLRSEVDMWNIVNASVDRNAVEAKVYFGENRNVLYAVIEKRG
;
A
#
# COMPACT_ATOMS: atom_id res chain seq x y z
N GLU A 1 -7.58 -4.36 12.48
CA GLU A 1 -8.40 -5.43 11.93
C GLU A 1 -7.51 -6.65 11.61
N THR A 2 -6.47 -6.54 10.76
CA THR A 2 -5.58 -7.65 10.39
C THR A 2 -4.92 -8.30 11.62
N ALA A 3 -4.37 -7.50 12.54
CA ALA A 3 -3.77 -8.01 13.79
C ALA A 3 -4.80 -8.68 14.72
N ALA A 4 -6.07 -8.29 14.63
CA ALA A 4 -7.13 -8.97 15.38
C ALA A 4 -7.45 -10.36 14.82
N LYS A 5 -7.26 -10.57 13.51
CA LYS A 5 -7.44 -11.88 12.86
C LYS A 5 -6.24 -12.79 13.06
N ASN A 6 -5.02 -12.26 12.94
CA ASN A 6 -3.77 -13.05 12.83
C ASN A 6 -2.94 -13.06 14.12
N GLY A 7 -3.34 -12.28 15.13
CA GLY A 7 -2.64 -12.22 16.42
C GLY A 7 -1.27 -11.51 16.34
N PRO A 8 -0.40 -11.75 17.36
CA PRO A 8 0.88 -11.04 17.50
C PRO A 8 1.92 -11.37 16.41
N GLU A 9 1.72 -12.42 15.62
CA GLU A 9 2.59 -12.79 14.51
C GLU A 9 2.31 -12.00 13.20
N THR A 10 1.43 -10.99 13.26
CA THR A 10 1.04 -10.17 12.12
C THR A 10 2.22 -9.37 11.58
N GLU A 11 2.47 -9.49 10.29
CA GLU A 11 3.50 -8.77 9.55
C GLU A 11 2.86 -7.84 8.50
N VAL A 12 3.28 -6.58 8.50
CA VAL A 12 2.73 -5.52 7.63
C VAL A 12 3.83 -4.92 6.76
N LEU A 13 3.52 -4.61 5.51
CA LEU A 13 4.38 -3.85 4.60
C LEU A 13 3.65 -2.60 4.10
N ALA A 14 4.20 -1.43 4.38
CA ALA A 14 3.83 -0.16 3.76
C ALA A 14 4.80 0.14 2.61
N ILE A 15 4.29 0.39 1.40
CA ILE A 15 5.08 0.77 0.23
C ILE A 15 4.85 2.25 -0.06
N ALA A 16 5.92 3.02 -0.22
CA ALA A 16 5.91 4.48 -0.25
C ALA A 16 5.25 5.04 1.03
N ALA A 17 5.84 4.65 2.15
CA ALA A 17 5.29 4.87 3.48
C ALA A 17 5.26 6.36 3.90
N GLY A 18 6.02 7.23 3.22
CA GLY A 18 6.18 8.63 3.61
C GLY A 18 6.67 8.71 5.06
N HIS A 19 5.96 9.43 5.90
CA HIS A 19 6.28 9.54 7.35
C HIS A 19 5.55 8.51 8.22
N LEU A 20 4.85 7.56 7.64
CA LEU A 20 4.09 6.50 8.33
C LEU A 20 3.15 7.03 9.44
N ARG A 21 2.46 8.15 9.17
CA ARG A 21 1.61 8.85 10.17
C ARG A 21 0.47 7.99 10.70
N GLU A 22 -0.02 7.05 9.91
CA GLU A 22 -1.07 6.10 10.29
C GLU A 22 -0.63 5.18 11.43
N ALA A 23 0.66 4.92 11.59
CA ALA A 23 1.18 4.09 12.68
C ALA A 23 0.93 4.72 14.06
N ASN A 24 0.93 6.06 14.16
CA ASN A 24 0.61 6.78 15.40
C ASN A 24 -0.82 6.53 15.89
N ARG A 25 -1.71 6.04 15.01
CA ARG A 25 -3.10 5.71 15.34
C ARG A 25 -3.34 4.20 15.43
N SER A 26 -2.30 3.41 15.27
CA SER A 26 -2.41 1.96 15.29
C SER A 26 -2.44 1.41 16.70
N VAL A 27 -3.63 0.99 17.15
CA VAL A 27 -3.82 0.30 18.42
C VAL A 27 -2.97 -0.97 18.49
N ALA A 28 -2.89 -1.72 17.38
CA ALA A 28 -2.10 -2.95 17.33
C ALA A 28 -0.60 -2.72 17.54
N LEU A 29 -0.06 -1.59 17.03
CA LEU A 29 1.33 -1.20 17.26
C LEU A 29 1.54 -0.77 18.71
N ALA A 30 0.66 0.09 19.23
CA ALA A 30 0.74 0.59 20.60
C ALA A 30 0.66 -0.52 21.67
N GLU A 31 -0.10 -1.57 21.39
CA GLU A 31 -0.28 -2.74 22.26
C GLU A 31 0.74 -3.87 22.01
N GLY A 32 1.74 -3.65 21.13
CA GLY A 32 2.74 -4.67 20.81
C GLY A 32 2.19 -5.92 20.12
N ARG A 33 1.07 -5.81 19.41
CA ARG A 33 0.39 -6.92 18.71
C ARG A 33 0.79 -7.04 17.23
N LEU A 34 2.00 -6.59 16.90
CA LEU A 34 2.58 -6.77 15.57
C LEU A 34 3.97 -7.40 15.73
N LYS A 35 4.27 -8.38 14.90
CA LYS A 35 5.60 -8.96 14.81
C LYS A 35 6.57 -7.96 14.16
N ARG A 36 6.15 -7.39 13.04
CA ARG A 36 6.88 -6.30 12.36
C ARG A 36 5.97 -5.49 11.43
N TRP A 37 6.36 -4.25 11.22
CA TRP A 37 5.79 -3.37 10.21
C TRP A 37 6.92 -2.75 9.40
N VAL A 38 7.17 -3.32 8.21
CA VAL A 38 8.16 -2.80 7.28
C VAL A 38 7.59 -1.55 6.61
N ALA A 39 8.24 -0.41 6.80
CA ALA A 39 7.93 0.87 6.18
C ALA A 39 8.99 1.18 5.13
N LEU A 40 8.66 0.95 3.86
CA LEU A 40 9.57 1.14 2.73
C LEU A 40 9.28 2.47 2.05
N ASP A 41 10.29 3.32 1.95
CA ASP A 41 10.24 4.57 1.20
C ASP A 41 11.56 4.83 0.47
N GLN A 42 11.51 5.60 -0.62
CA GLN A 42 12.69 5.97 -1.40
C GLN A 42 13.31 7.31 -0.95
N ASP A 43 12.59 8.09 -0.14
CA ASP A 43 13.09 9.35 0.42
C ASP A 43 13.89 9.08 1.70
N PRO A 44 15.22 9.32 1.70
CA PRO A 44 16.05 9.08 2.88
C PRO A 44 15.63 9.89 4.11
N GLN A 45 15.00 11.05 3.90
CA GLN A 45 14.48 11.86 5.01
C GLN A 45 13.30 11.19 5.68
N SER A 46 12.36 10.69 4.90
CA SER A 46 11.22 9.90 5.39
C SER A 46 11.67 8.65 6.12
N VAL A 47 12.62 7.90 5.55
CA VAL A 47 13.21 6.70 6.19
C VAL A 47 13.88 7.05 7.52
N GLY A 48 14.66 8.14 7.56
CA GLY A 48 15.33 8.61 8.78
C GLY A 48 14.33 9.05 9.86
N LEU A 49 13.26 9.72 9.48
CA LEU A 49 12.19 10.12 10.40
C LEU A 49 11.47 8.90 10.99
N ILE A 50 11.09 7.92 10.16
CA ILE A 50 10.45 6.67 10.63
C ILE A 50 11.37 5.94 11.61
N ALA A 51 12.65 5.77 11.26
CA ALA A 51 13.62 5.06 12.11
C ALA A 51 13.77 5.73 13.48
N ARG A 52 13.73 7.05 13.54
CA ARG A 52 13.81 7.82 14.78
C ARG A 52 12.50 7.75 15.58
N ASP A 53 11.37 8.03 14.93
CA ASP A 53 10.09 8.25 15.61
C ASP A 53 9.47 6.93 16.11
N PHE A 54 9.83 5.82 15.50
CA PHE A 54 9.34 4.47 15.86
C PHE A 54 10.44 3.58 16.46
N GLN A 55 11.55 4.16 16.94
CA GLN A 55 12.61 3.40 17.60
C GLN A 55 12.06 2.58 18.77
N GLY A 56 12.44 1.30 18.85
CA GLY A 56 12.01 0.40 19.93
C GLY A 56 10.60 -0.17 19.76
N THR A 57 9.95 0.08 18.63
CA THR A 57 8.66 -0.54 18.24
C THR A 57 8.87 -1.68 17.22
N ALA A 58 7.78 -2.29 16.76
CA ALA A 58 7.82 -3.29 15.69
C ALA A 58 7.98 -2.70 14.28
N VAL A 59 8.24 -1.39 14.14
CA VAL A 59 8.42 -0.72 12.84
C VAL A 59 9.87 -0.84 12.38
N GLU A 60 10.05 -1.26 11.14
CA GLU A 60 11.34 -1.35 10.45
C GLU A 60 11.35 -0.36 9.27
N ALA A 61 12.12 0.72 9.35
CA ALA A 61 12.31 1.66 8.25
C ALA A 61 13.27 1.07 7.21
N VAL A 62 12.86 1.04 5.95
CA VAL A 62 13.63 0.44 4.86
C VAL A 62 13.75 1.42 3.70
N ASP A 63 14.99 1.74 3.31
CA ASP A 63 15.28 2.49 2.09
C ASP A 63 15.01 1.60 0.87
N GLY A 64 14.11 2.06 0.00
CA GLY A 64 13.75 1.33 -1.20
C GLY A 64 12.67 2.00 -2.03
N SER A 65 12.69 1.70 -3.32
CA SER A 65 11.75 2.22 -4.31
C SER A 65 10.82 1.12 -4.82
N VAL A 66 9.85 1.49 -5.68
CA VAL A 66 9.05 0.52 -6.45
C VAL A 66 9.95 -0.49 -7.19
N ARG A 67 11.08 -0.04 -7.76
CA ARG A 67 12.05 -0.92 -8.39
C ARG A 67 12.62 -1.95 -7.41
N THR A 68 12.89 -1.54 -6.18
CA THR A 68 13.37 -2.45 -5.12
C THR A 68 12.33 -3.54 -4.85
N VAL A 69 11.05 -3.18 -4.72
CA VAL A 69 9.97 -4.15 -4.54
C VAL A 69 9.86 -5.10 -5.72
N LEU A 70 9.89 -4.58 -6.95
CA LEU A 70 9.78 -5.40 -8.17
C LEU A 70 10.95 -6.39 -8.36
N THR A 71 12.17 -6.03 -7.93
CA THR A 71 13.37 -6.84 -8.17
C THR A 71 13.79 -7.67 -6.95
N ARG A 72 13.52 -7.19 -5.75
CA ARG A 72 14.02 -7.76 -4.49
C ARG A 72 12.93 -7.95 -3.43
N GLY A 73 11.66 -7.71 -3.75
CA GLY A 73 10.55 -7.80 -2.78
C GLY A 73 10.49 -9.14 -2.05
N HIS A 74 10.85 -10.24 -2.75
CA HIS A 74 10.92 -11.56 -2.14
C HIS A 74 11.89 -11.65 -0.95
N LYS A 75 12.91 -10.77 -0.88
CA LYS A 75 13.87 -10.72 0.24
C LYS A 75 13.26 -10.05 1.49
N LEU A 76 12.19 -9.26 1.34
CA LEU A 76 11.48 -8.67 2.46
C LEU A 76 10.62 -9.70 3.22
N GLY A 77 10.32 -10.84 2.59
CA GLY A 77 9.53 -11.92 3.18
C GLY A 77 8.08 -11.92 2.75
N LYS A 78 7.22 -12.46 3.61
CA LYS A 78 5.77 -12.58 3.40
C LYS A 78 5.02 -11.78 4.45
N PHE A 79 3.87 -11.25 4.06
CA PHE A 79 3.10 -10.33 4.89
C PHE A 79 1.63 -10.72 4.96
N ASP A 80 0.99 -10.40 6.07
CA ASP A 80 -0.44 -10.54 6.28
C ASP A 80 -1.20 -9.36 5.66
N LEU A 81 -0.57 -8.16 5.67
CA LEU A 81 -1.09 -6.96 5.05
C LEU A 81 0.02 -6.25 4.27
N ILE A 82 -0.24 -5.94 3.01
CA ILE A 82 0.57 -5.02 2.21
C ILE A 82 -0.32 -3.86 1.80
N TYR A 83 0.18 -2.62 1.89
CA TYR A 83 -0.57 -1.48 1.39
C TYR A 83 0.31 -0.41 0.75
N ALA A 84 -0.31 0.34 -0.19
CA ALA A 84 0.28 1.47 -0.89
C ALA A 84 -0.78 2.56 -1.06
N SER A 85 -0.82 3.54 -0.15
CA SER A 85 -1.89 4.55 -0.10
C SER A 85 -1.63 5.82 -0.91
N GLY A 86 -0.38 6.12 -1.27
CA GLY A 86 -0.02 7.34 -2.01
C GLY A 86 0.99 7.09 -3.13
N LEU A 87 0.91 5.94 -3.80
CA LEU A 87 1.89 5.52 -4.78
C LEU A 87 1.30 5.34 -6.18
N TYR A 88 0.11 4.75 -6.28
CA TYR A 88 -0.45 4.33 -7.56
C TYR A 88 -0.78 5.50 -8.48
N ASP A 89 -0.99 6.68 -7.93
CA ASP A 89 -1.17 7.94 -8.65
C ASP A 89 0.02 8.33 -9.55
N TYR A 90 1.19 7.75 -9.31
CA TYR A 90 2.42 8.00 -10.06
C TYR A 90 2.80 6.85 -10.99
N LEU A 91 2.06 5.74 -10.97
CA LEU A 91 2.43 4.54 -11.71
C LEU A 91 1.64 4.40 -13.01
N GLN A 92 2.36 4.32 -14.13
CA GLN A 92 1.76 3.90 -15.39
C GLN A 92 1.13 2.51 -15.25
N HIS A 93 0.05 2.23 -16.01
CA HIS A 93 -0.74 1.02 -15.91
C HIS A 93 0.09 -0.27 -15.83
N ASN A 94 1.06 -0.43 -16.74
CA ASN A 94 1.91 -1.63 -16.78
C ASN A 94 2.77 -1.80 -15.52
N VAL A 95 3.23 -0.70 -14.91
CA VAL A 95 4.00 -0.74 -13.67
C VAL A 95 3.09 -1.06 -12.48
N ALA A 96 1.90 -0.46 -12.45
CA ALA A 96 0.88 -0.75 -11.43
C ALA A 96 0.51 -2.24 -11.43
N VAL A 97 0.25 -2.82 -12.61
CA VAL A 97 -0.02 -4.27 -12.76
C VAL A 97 1.15 -5.12 -12.27
N LYS A 98 2.39 -4.79 -12.65
CA LYS A 98 3.56 -5.54 -12.19
C LYS A 98 3.75 -5.46 -10.68
N LEU A 99 3.58 -4.27 -10.09
CA LEU A 99 3.69 -4.08 -8.65
C LEU A 99 2.60 -4.87 -7.92
N THR A 100 1.36 -4.80 -8.38
CA THR A 100 0.24 -5.59 -7.81
C THR A 100 0.55 -7.08 -7.82
N LYS A 101 1.02 -7.63 -8.95
CA LYS A 101 1.45 -9.04 -9.05
C LYS A 101 2.53 -9.39 -8.02
N THR A 102 3.52 -8.54 -7.89
CA THR A 102 4.62 -8.76 -6.92
C THR A 102 4.10 -8.72 -5.49
N CYS A 103 3.25 -7.75 -5.13
CA CYS A 103 2.65 -7.68 -3.80
C CYS A 103 1.82 -8.92 -3.48
N LEU A 104 0.99 -9.40 -4.43
CA LEU A 104 0.21 -10.63 -4.25
C LEU A 104 1.09 -11.88 -4.05
N GLN A 105 2.25 -11.93 -4.71
CA GLN A 105 3.24 -12.99 -4.47
C GLN A 105 3.88 -12.90 -3.08
N MET A 106 3.96 -11.70 -2.50
CA MET A 106 4.51 -11.45 -1.17
C MET A 106 3.46 -11.61 -0.05
N LEU A 107 2.19 -11.85 -0.36
CA LEU A 107 1.19 -12.15 0.65
C LEU A 107 1.34 -13.58 1.18
N LYS A 108 1.08 -13.73 2.48
CA LYS A 108 0.79 -15.01 3.12
C LYS A 108 -0.58 -15.53 2.63
N PRO A 109 -0.92 -16.81 2.84
CA PRO A 109 -2.31 -17.28 2.70
C PRO A 109 -3.26 -16.42 3.54
N ASN A 110 -4.42 -16.06 3.01
CA ASN A 110 -5.41 -15.15 3.60
C ASN A 110 -4.91 -13.71 3.86
N GLY A 111 -3.75 -13.35 3.30
CA GLY A 111 -3.21 -12.00 3.39
C GLY A 111 -3.96 -11.03 2.48
N THR A 112 -3.89 -9.75 2.82
CA THR A 112 -4.60 -8.66 2.13
C THR A 112 -3.62 -7.70 1.48
N PHE A 113 -3.88 -7.32 0.24
CA PHE A 113 -3.24 -6.19 -0.42
C PHE A 113 -4.24 -5.05 -0.64
N LEU A 114 -3.86 -3.85 -0.22
CA LEU A 114 -4.64 -2.62 -0.42
C LEU A 114 -3.81 -1.59 -1.19
N PHE A 115 -4.38 -1.01 -2.23
CA PHE A 115 -3.82 0.19 -2.84
C PHE A 115 -4.91 1.24 -3.11
N ALA A 116 -4.48 2.50 -3.14
CA ALA A 116 -5.35 3.63 -3.35
C ALA A 116 -4.88 4.46 -4.56
N ASN A 117 -5.83 5.14 -5.20
CA ASN A 117 -5.59 6.10 -6.27
C ASN A 117 -6.61 7.23 -6.20
N TYR A 118 -6.18 8.45 -6.49
CA TYR A 118 -7.12 9.56 -6.67
C TYR A 118 -8.08 9.29 -7.82
N ALA A 119 -9.35 9.57 -7.58
CA ALA A 119 -10.41 9.33 -8.56
C ALA A 119 -10.44 10.42 -9.64
N GLU A 120 -10.87 10.05 -10.84
CA GLU A 120 -11.23 11.01 -11.87
C GLU A 120 -12.40 11.88 -11.42
N GLY A 121 -12.44 13.13 -11.92
CA GLY A 121 -13.53 14.07 -11.64
C GLY A 121 -13.48 14.70 -10.23
N THR A 122 -12.37 14.58 -9.50
CA THR A 122 -12.19 15.28 -8.22
C THR A 122 -12.17 16.80 -8.45
N PRO A 123 -12.95 17.61 -7.68
CA PRO A 123 -13.11 19.04 -7.90
C PRO A 123 -11.81 19.84 -7.84
N ASP A 124 -10.84 19.37 -7.09
CA ASP A 124 -9.56 20.04 -6.82
C ASP A 124 -8.41 19.59 -7.76
N ALA A 125 -8.69 18.77 -8.78
CA ALA A 125 -7.67 18.31 -9.73
C ALA A 125 -6.98 19.50 -10.42
N GLY A 126 -7.73 20.45 -10.97
CA GLY A 126 -7.19 21.63 -11.61
C GLY A 126 -6.38 22.55 -10.68
N TYR A 127 -6.77 22.65 -9.41
CA TYR A 127 -6.02 23.42 -8.41
C TYR A 127 -4.66 22.76 -8.12
N ARG A 128 -4.62 21.44 -7.94
CA ARG A 128 -3.38 20.68 -7.71
C ARG A 128 -2.40 20.83 -8.89
N GLU A 129 -2.90 20.67 -10.12
CA GLU A 129 -2.07 20.79 -11.31
C GLU A 129 -1.56 22.23 -11.53
N THR A 130 -2.44 23.24 -11.39
CA THR A 130 -2.11 24.63 -11.73
C THR A 130 -1.28 25.33 -10.66
N PHE A 131 -1.57 25.11 -9.39
CA PHE A 131 -0.96 25.86 -8.28
C PHE A 131 0.07 25.08 -7.47
N MET A 132 0.01 23.75 -7.50
CA MET A 132 0.92 22.90 -6.72
C MET A 132 1.91 22.13 -7.59
N ASP A 133 1.84 22.27 -8.93
CA ASP A 133 2.62 21.46 -9.88
C ASP A 133 2.57 19.95 -9.55
N TRP A 134 1.40 19.51 -9.08
CA TRP A 134 1.19 18.15 -8.61
C TRP A 134 0.28 17.38 -9.56
N VAL A 135 0.92 16.80 -10.60
CA VAL A 135 0.26 16.02 -11.64
C VAL A 135 0.14 14.56 -11.19
N LEU A 136 -1.08 14.06 -11.12
CA LEU A 136 -1.40 12.69 -10.75
C LEU A 136 -2.08 11.95 -11.90
N LEU A 137 -1.85 10.66 -12.00
CA LEU A 137 -2.60 9.76 -12.87
C LEU A 137 -3.93 9.40 -12.19
N LEU A 138 -4.94 10.22 -12.44
CA LEU A 138 -6.29 9.95 -11.94
C LEU A 138 -6.86 8.71 -12.60
N ARG A 139 -7.68 7.94 -11.86
CA ARG A 139 -8.27 6.69 -12.34
C ARG A 139 -9.77 6.64 -12.11
N SER A 140 -10.47 6.04 -13.06
CA SER A 140 -11.84 5.59 -12.89
C SER A 140 -11.90 4.26 -12.12
N GLU A 141 -13.10 3.89 -11.67
CA GLU A 141 -13.32 2.56 -11.08
C GLU A 141 -12.98 1.44 -12.07
N VAL A 142 -13.25 1.65 -13.37
CA VAL A 142 -12.92 0.72 -14.45
C VAL A 142 -11.41 0.52 -14.57
N ASP A 143 -10.62 1.59 -14.46
CA ASP A 143 -9.15 1.51 -14.51
C ASP A 143 -8.57 0.75 -13.32
N MET A 144 -9.16 0.94 -12.13
CA MET A 144 -8.77 0.17 -10.95
C MET A 144 -9.06 -1.32 -11.13
N TRP A 145 -10.25 -1.66 -11.66
CA TRP A 145 -10.59 -3.04 -12.01
C TRP A 145 -9.69 -3.61 -13.09
N ASN A 146 -9.27 -2.82 -14.07
CA ASN A 146 -8.34 -3.25 -15.12
C ASN A 146 -6.98 -3.64 -14.53
N ILE A 147 -6.47 -2.89 -13.55
CA ILE A 147 -5.24 -3.25 -12.83
C ILE A 147 -5.44 -4.56 -12.06
N VAL A 148 -6.52 -4.69 -11.30
CA VAL A 148 -6.82 -5.91 -10.54
C VAL A 148 -6.91 -7.12 -11.46
N ASN A 149 -7.76 -7.05 -12.49
CA ASN A 149 -8.01 -8.17 -13.40
C ASN A 149 -6.77 -8.59 -14.21
N ALA A 150 -5.90 -7.64 -14.57
CA ALA A 150 -4.62 -7.92 -15.24
C ALA A 150 -3.57 -8.51 -14.30
N SER A 151 -3.77 -8.42 -12.98
CA SER A 151 -2.76 -8.78 -11.97
C SER A 151 -2.97 -10.16 -11.37
N VAL A 152 -4.17 -10.72 -11.41
CA VAL A 152 -4.54 -11.90 -10.63
C VAL A 152 -5.54 -12.79 -11.37
N ASP A 153 -5.47 -14.10 -11.08
CA ASP A 153 -6.58 -15.01 -11.36
C ASP A 153 -7.69 -14.74 -10.32
N ARG A 154 -8.87 -14.34 -10.79
CA ARG A 154 -10.03 -14.02 -9.95
C ARG A 154 -10.52 -15.20 -9.11
N ASN A 155 -10.21 -16.44 -9.50
CA ASN A 155 -10.54 -17.62 -8.71
C ASN A 155 -9.64 -17.78 -7.48
N ALA A 156 -8.44 -17.19 -7.50
CA ALA A 156 -7.46 -17.28 -6.41
C ALA A 156 -7.60 -16.18 -5.35
N VAL A 157 -8.46 -15.19 -5.58
CA VAL A 157 -8.62 -14.02 -4.71
C VAL A 157 -10.08 -13.61 -4.57
N GLU A 158 -10.35 -12.86 -3.50
CA GLU A 158 -11.51 -11.97 -3.40
C GLU A 158 -11.03 -10.53 -3.58
N ALA A 159 -11.73 -9.72 -4.39
CA ALA A 159 -11.32 -8.34 -4.64
C ALA A 159 -12.52 -7.40 -4.62
N LYS A 160 -12.30 -6.19 -4.10
CA LYS A 160 -13.26 -5.08 -4.04
C LYS A 160 -12.58 -3.82 -4.55
N VAL A 161 -13.33 -3.00 -5.31
CA VAL A 161 -12.97 -1.63 -5.64
C VAL A 161 -14.10 -0.73 -5.16
N TYR A 162 -13.78 0.33 -4.43
CA TYR A 162 -14.80 1.24 -3.90
C TYR A 162 -14.24 2.63 -3.68
N PHE A 163 -15.13 3.62 -3.68
CA PHE A 163 -14.78 5.01 -3.33
C PHE A 163 -14.68 5.18 -1.82
N GLY A 164 -13.71 5.98 -1.39
CA GLY A 164 -13.69 6.53 -0.05
C GLY A 164 -14.91 7.42 0.20
N GLU A 165 -15.16 7.77 1.45
CA GLU A 165 -16.35 8.49 1.90
C GLU A 165 -16.58 9.81 1.15
N ASN A 166 -15.50 10.57 0.91
CA ASN A 166 -15.56 11.85 0.17
C ASN A 166 -15.49 11.68 -1.37
N ARG A 167 -15.46 10.44 -1.88
CA ARG A 167 -15.35 10.06 -3.29
C ARG A 167 -14.13 10.58 -4.05
N ASN A 168 -13.15 11.15 -3.37
CA ASN A 168 -11.92 11.65 -4.00
C ASN A 168 -10.87 10.58 -4.23
N VAL A 169 -10.99 9.44 -3.56
CA VAL A 169 -10.03 8.33 -3.62
C VAL A 169 -10.77 7.03 -3.86
N LEU A 170 -10.24 6.22 -4.77
CA LEU A 170 -10.62 4.84 -5.01
C LEU A 170 -9.66 3.92 -4.26
N TYR A 171 -10.22 2.91 -3.63
CA TYR A 171 -9.48 1.83 -2.98
C TYR A 171 -9.71 0.51 -3.70
N ALA A 172 -8.63 -0.23 -3.90
CA ALA A 172 -8.70 -1.64 -4.29
C ALA A 172 -8.18 -2.49 -3.13
N VAL A 173 -8.97 -3.46 -2.71
CA VAL A 173 -8.63 -4.44 -1.68
C VAL A 173 -8.68 -5.82 -2.30
N ILE A 174 -7.58 -6.57 -2.19
CA ILE A 174 -7.44 -7.92 -2.75
C ILE A 174 -7.04 -8.86 -1.62
N GLU A 175 -7.90 -9.80 -1.30
CA GLU A 175 -7.65 -10.84 -0.30
C GLU A 175 -7.26 -12.15 -1.01
N LYS A 176 -6.10 -12.67 -0.69
CA LYS A 176 -5.62 -13.95 -1.21
C LYS A 176 -6.35 -15.08 -0.52
N ARG A 177 -6.95 -15.99 -1.28
CA ARG A 177 -7.53 -17.20 -0.71
C ARG A 177 -6.43 -18.12 -0.18
N GLY A 178 -6.72 -18.79 0.95
CA GLY A 178 -5.82 -19.76 1.58
C GLY A 178 -5.68 -21.05 0.80
#